data_3d68bfca95a99df9e08e21f1b16d1cc9
#
_entry.id   3d68bfca95a99df9e08e21f1b16d1cc9
#
_cell.length_a   1.000
_cell.length_b   1.000
_cell.length_c   1.000
_cell.angle_alpha   90.00
_cell.angle_beta   90.00
_cell.angle_gamma   90.00
#
_symmetry.space_group_name_H-M   'P 1'
#
loop_
_entity.id
_entity.type
_entity.pdbx_description
1 polymer ?
#
loop_
_entity_poly.entity_id
_entity_poly.type
_entity_poly.pdbx_seq_one_letter_code
_entity_poly.pdbx_strand_id
1 'polypeptide(L)'
;MQGFSRQNLYYSKNFYEFYARQIHISPNNSIVPQVEGQLQIADNYKIIFDIPWGHQKVIISKAQNIEEALFYAHQTLSNSWSRSILENQFKQQFYEHYRQGQTNFSHTLPTLTADMAQEVVKDPYWFDFVSVSQKARERDIEKQLVTHITQFLLELGKGFAFVGEQYCLNLNNKEYFCDLLFYHIPLRAYVVIELKNGNFKPEHLGQLNFYQNLINNTLRGEYDNPTIGMLLCRDKDRIEVEYALSLIHISEPTRLLSIS
;
A
#
# COMPACT_ATOMS: atom_id res chain seq x y z
N MET A 1 -15.58 13.31 -38.37
CA MET A 1 -15.27 11.99 -37.75
C MET A 1 -13.83 11.97 -37.26
N GLN A 2 -13.57 12.50 -36.04
CA GLN A 2 -12.19 12.64 -35.50
C GLN A 2 -11.77 11.48 -34.57
N GLY A 3 -12.48 10.35 -34.51
CA GLY A 3 -12.18 9.25 -33.57
C GLY A 3 -11.47 8.03 -34.14
N PHE A 4 -11.35 7.90 -35.46
CA PHE A 4 -10.84 6.68 -36.11
C PHE A 4 -9.47 6.86 -36.74
N SER A 5 -8.49 7.38 -35.98
CA SER A 5 -7.12 7.37 -36.46
C SER A 5 -6.58 5.91 -36.46
N ARG A 6 -5.69 5.58 -37.39
CA ARG A 6 -5.03 4.26 -37.48
C ARG A 6 -4.42 3.85 -36.14
N GLN A 7 -3.89 4.82 -35.40
CA GLN A 7 -3.30 4.61 -34.08
C GLN A 7 -4.36 4.26 -33.01
N ASN A 8 -5.52 4.92 -33.02
CA ASN A 8 -6.60 4.59 -32.08
C ASN A 8 -7.18 3.20 -32.35
N LEU A 9 -7.32 2.79 -33.62
CA LEU A 9 -7.75 1.43 -33.97
C LEU A 9 -6.75 0.38 -33.49
N TYR A 10 -5.46 0.66 -33.61
CA TYR A 10 -4.41 -0.22 -33.08
C TYR A 10 -4.54 -0.41 -31.55
N TYR A 11 -4.68 0.67 -30.80
CA TYR A 11 -4.87 0.58 -29.35
C TYR A 11 -6.19 -0.08 -28.95
N SER A 12 -7.27 0.14 -29.69
CA SER A 12 -8.55 -0.54 -29.42
C SER A 12 -8.45 -2.05 -29.66
N LYS A 13 -7.73 -2.46 -30.69
CA LYS A 13 -7.42 -3.88 -30.93
C LYS A 13 -6.59 -4.46 -29.79
N ASN A 14 -5.51 -3.79 -29.39
CA ASN A 14 -4.64 -4.23 -28.29
C ASN A 14 -5.41 -4.32 -26.98
N PHE A 15 -6.28 -3.36 -26.69
CA PHE A 15 -7.15 -3.38 -25.51
C PHE A 15 -8.03 -4.64 -25.49
N TYR A 16 -8.72 -4.91 -26.60
CA TYR A 16 -9.54 -6.11 -26.70
C TYR A 16 -8.70 -7.39 -26.56
N GLU A 17 -7.57 -7.50 -27.27
CA GLU A 17 -6.72 -8.69 -27.21
C GLU A 17 -6.12 -8.91 -25.83
N PHE A 18 -5.71 -7.85 -25.15
CA PHE A 18 -5.14 -7.92 -23.81
C PHE A 18 -6.14 -8.46 -22.79
N TYR A 19 -7.32 -7.88 -22.73
CA TYR A 19 -8.33 -8.28 -21.75
C TYR A 19 -9.06 -9.57 -22.15
N ALA A 20 -9.41 -9.76 -23.42
CA ALA A 20 -10.11 -10.95 -23.88
C ALA A 20 -9.29 -12.24 -23.76
N ARG A 21 -7.96 -12.16 -23.90
CA ARG A 21 -7.09 -13.33 -23.72
C ARG A 21 -6.93 -13.74 -22.26
N GLN A 22 -7.03 -12.83 -21.34
CA GLN A 22 -6.75 -13.05 -19.92
C GLN A 22 -8.01 -13.24 -19.08
N ILE A 23 -9.12 -12.65 -19.49
CA ILE A 23 -10.43 -12.98 -18.95
C ILE A 23 -10.84 -14.28 -19.65
N HIS A 24 -10.54 -15.44 -19.05
CA HIS A 24 -11.10 -16.71 -19.48
C HIS A 24 -12.62 -16.64 -19.33
N ILE A 25 -13.30 -16.30 -20.41
CA ILE A 25 -14.74 -16.44 -20.51
C ILE A 25 -14.99 -17.94 -20.44
N SER A 26 -15.52 -18.42 -19.32
CA SER A 26 -15.95 -19.82 -19.18
C SER A 26 -16.83 -20.17 -20.37
N PRO A 27 -16.70 -21.37 -21.00
CA PRO A 27 -17.45 -21.70 -22.21
C PRO A 27 -18.98 -21.66 -22.07
N ASN A 28 -19.49 -21.52 -20.84
CA ASN A 28 -20.91 -21.34 -20.56
C ASN A 28 -21.38 -19.87 -20.60
N ASN A 29 -20.47 -18.90 -20.74
CA ASN A 29 -20.81 -17.51 -21.02
C ASN A 29 -20.46 -17.19 -22.47
N SER A 30 -21.19 -17.80 -23.43
CA SER A 30 -21.12 -17.41 -24.82
C SER A 30 -21.45 -15.93 -24.96
N ILE A 31 -20.48 -15.17 -25.49
CA ILE A 31 -20.76 -13.84 -26.03
C ILE A 31 -21.60 -14.07 -27.29
N VAL A 32 -22.89 -14.25 -27.14
CA VAL A 32 -23.83 -14.10 -28.24
C VAL A 32 -24.12 -12.61 -28.32
N PRO A 33 -23.90 -11.95 -29.47
CA PRO A 33 -24.38 -10.61 -29.67
C PRO A 33 -25.90 -10.67 -29.73
N GLN A 34 -26.55 -10.58 -28.58
CA GLN A 34 -27.95 -10.22 -28.58
C GLN A 34 -28.03 -8.73 -28.84
N VAL A 35 -28.98 -8.33 -29.63
CA VAL A 35 -29.21 -6.96 -30.15
C VAL A 35 -29.45 -5.92 -29.04
N GLU A 36 -29.42 -6.30 -27.78
CA GLU A 36 -29.41 -5.48 -26.57
C GLU A 36 -28.37 -6.05 -25.60
N GLY A 37 -27.10 -6.07 -26.04
CA GLY A 37 -26.02 -6.66 -25.29
C GLY A 37 -25.62 -5.84 -24.07
N GLN A 38 -26.20 -6.14 -22.91
CA GLN A 38 -25.55 -5.87 -21.64
C GLN A 38 -24.45 -6.93 -21.45
N LEU A 39 -23.20 -6.54 -21.70
CA LEU A 39 -22.04 -7.32 -21.25
C LEU A 39 -22.14 -7.44 -19.73
N GLN A 40 -22.51 -8.61 -19.21
CA GLN A 40 -22.35 -8.92 -17.79
C GLN A 40 -20.86 -9.14 -17.51
N ILE A 41 -20.18 -8.04 -17.27
CA ILE A 41 -18.79 -8.05 -16.79
C ILE A 41 -18.84 -8.25 -15.28
N ALA A 42 -18.11 -9.22 -14.78
CA ALA A 42 -17.97 -9.38 -13.32
C ALA A 42 -17.53 -8.06 -12.69
N ASP A 43 -18.08 -7.72 -11.52
CA ASP A 43 -17.96 -6.39 -10.92
C ASP A 43 -16.50 -5.92 -10.75
N ASN A 44 -15.58 -6.85 -10.50
CA ASN A 44 -14.15 -6.59 -10.38
C ASN A 44 -13.47 -6.09 -11.67
N TYR A 45 -14.10 -6.27 -12.85
CA TYR A 45 -13.56 -5.78 -14.12
C TYR A 45 -14.20 -4.47 -14.59
N LYS A 46 -15.24 -3.98 -13.93
CA LYS A 46 -15.89 -2.70 -14.29
C LYS A 46 -14.92 -1.53 -14.26
N ILE A 47 -13.97 -1.57 -13.34
CA ILE A 47 -12.93 -0.55 -13.18
C ILE A 47 -12.15 -0.26 -14.48
N ILE A 48 -12.01 -1.26 -15.37
CA ILE A 48 -11.32 -1.09 -16.65
C ILE A 48 -11.97 0.00 -17.51
N PHE A 49 -13.30 0.17 -17.38
CA PHE A 49 -14.08 1.14 -18.16
C PHE A 49 -14.15 2.52 -17.50
N ASP A 50 -13.82 2.61 -16.21
CA ASP A 50 -13.79 3.87 -15.47
C ASP A 50 -12.48 4.64 -15.68
N ILE A 51 -11.44 3.96 -16.21
CA ILE A 51 -10.14 4.54 -16.48
C ILE A 51 -10.14 5.36 -17.78
N PRO A 52 -9.66 6.62 -17.77
CA PRO A 52 -9.53 7.41 -18.99
C PRO A 52 -8.68 6.72 -20.06
N TRP A 53 -9.09 6.81 -21.33
CA TRP A 53 -8.44 6.10 -22.44
C TRP A 53 -6.92 6.33 -22.54
N GLY A 54 -6.46 7.54 -22.16
CA GLY A 54 -5.03 7.85 -22.11
C GLY A 54 -4.25 6.98 -21.11
N HIS A 55 -4.84 6.68 -19.97
CA HIS A 55 -4.26 5.79 -18.95
C HIS A 55 -4.36 4.32 -19.39
N GLN A 56 -5.50 3.92 -19.96
CA GLN A 56 -5.67 2.57 -20.50
C GLN A 56 -4.58 2.20 -21.51
N LYS A 57 -4.21 3.12 -22.40
CA LYS A 57 -3.12 2.90 -23.35
C LYS A 57 -1.78 2.63 -22.67
N VAL A 58 -1.49 3.29 -21.55
CA VAL A 58 -0.29 3.02 -20.75
C VAL A 58 -0.37 1.64 -20.12
N ILE A 59 -1.49 1.33 -19.45
CA ILE A 59 -1.69 0.05 -18.77
C ILE A 59 -1.50 -1.12 -19.73
N ILE A 60 -2.26 -1.18 -20.83
CA ILE A 60 -2.20 -2.29 -21.79
C ILE A 60 -0.86 -2.41 -22.54
N SER A 61 -0.06 -1.35 -22.56
CA SER A 61 1.26 -1.37 -23.19
C SER A 61 2.38 -1.82 -22.26
N LYS A 62 2.15 -1.81 -20.94
CA LYS A 62 3.19 -2.06 -19.93
C LYS A 62 2.88 -3.21 -18.98
N ALA A 63 1.61 -3.43 -18.63
CA ALA A 63 1.21 -4.51 -17.75
C ALA A 63 1.46 -5.88 -18.39
N GLN A 64 1.99 -6.82 -17.61
CA GLN A 64 2.33 -8.16 -18.06
C GLN A 64 1.13 -9.12 -18.02
N ASN A 65 0.19 -8.87 -17.10
CA ASN A 65 -0.99 -9.69 -16.88
C ASN A 65 -2.17 -8.84 -16.40
N ILE A 66 -3.35 -9.48 -16.29
CA ILE A 66 -4.59 -8.80 -15.90
C ILE A 66 -4.55 -8.32 -14.45
N GLU A 67 -3.90 -9.05 -13.55
CA GLU A 67 -3.81 -8.69 -12.14
C GLU A 67 -3.04 -7.38 -11.97
N GLU A 68 -1.91 -7.25 -12.66
CA GLU A 68 -1.12 -6.03 -12.71
C GLU A 68 -1.91 -4.88 -13.34
N ALA A 69 -2.63 -5.14 -14.43
CA ALA A 69 -3.45 -4.13 -15.09
C ALA A 69 -4.57 -3.60 -14.18
N LEU A 70 -5.29 -4.50 -13.50
CA LEU A 70 -6.33 -4.14 -12.54
C LEU A 70 -5.75 -3.37 -11.34
N PHE A 71 -4.60 -3.81 -10.83
CA PHE A 71 -3.91 -3.10 -9.77
C PHE A 71 -3.62 -1.64 -10.15
N TYR A 72 -2.97 -1.40 -11.30
CA TYR A 72 -2.68 -0.04 -11.75
C TYR A 72 -3.95 0.76 -12.08
N ALA A 73 -5.02 0.12 -12.52
CA ALA A 73 -6.31 0.74 -12.72
C ALA A 73 -6.89 1.24 -11.40
N HIS A 74 -6.92 0.38 -10.36
CA HIS A 74 -7.35 0.73 -9.01
C HIS A 74 -6.52 1.87 -8.42
N GLN A 75 -5.19 1.77 -8.47
CA GLN A 75 -4.31 2.79 -7.94
C GLN A 75 -4.49 4.14 -8.67
N THR A 76 -4.72 4.10 -9.98
CA THR A 76 -4.97 5.31 -10.77
C THR A 76 -6.23 6.04 -10.33
N LEU A 77 -7.33 5.32 -10.11
CA LEU A 77 -8.60 5.92 -9.65
C LEU A 77 -8.51 6.38 -8.20
N SER A 78 -8.05 5.52 -7.30
CA SER A 78 -7.98 5.81 -5.86
C SER A 78 -7.10 7.01 -5.55
N ASN A 79 -5.97 7.15 -6.25
CA ASN A 79 -5.02 8.23 -6.03
C ASN A 79 -5.13 9.37 -7.04
N SER A 80 -6.07 9.30 -7.97
CA SER A 80 -6.25 10.29 -9.05
C SER A 80 -4.95 10.55 -9.82
N TRP A 81 -4.21 9.49 -10.16
CA TRP A 81 -2.92 9.63 -10.86
C TRP A 81 -3.09 10.24 -12.23
N SER A 82 -2.22 11.19 -12.55
CA SER A 82 -2.06 11.64 -13.94
C SER A 82 -1.37 10.55 -14.77
N ARG A 83 -1.46 10.64 -16.10
CA ARG A 83 -0.78 9.68 -16.98
C ARG A 83 0.73 9.63 -16.75
N SER A 84 1.37 10.77 -16.48
CA SER A 84 2.80 10.83 -16.19
C SER A 84 3.17 10.15 -14.87
N ILE A 85 2.33 10.30 -13.84
CA ILE A 85 2.51 9.59 -12.57
C ILE A 85 2.37 8.09 -12.80
N LEU A 86 1.33 7.64 -13.49
CA LEU A 86 1.13 6.22 -13.82
C LEU A 86 2.32 5.64 -14.60
N GLU A 87 2.84 6.35 -15.61
CA GLU A 87 4.02 5.94 -16.36
C GLU A 87 5.26 5.80 -15.49
N ASN A 88 5.41 6.68 -14.49
CA ASN A 88 6.51 6.63 -13.53
C ASN A 88 6.37 5.45 -12.58
N GLN A 89 5.16 5.17 -12.07
CA GLN A 89 4.89 4.01 -11.21
C GLN A 89 5.21 2.69 -11.92
N PHE A 90 4.92 2.57 -13.23
CA PHE A 90 5.37 1.42 -14.01
C PHE A 90 6.90 1.32 -14.13
N LYS A 91 7.60 2.45 -14.30
CA LYS A 91 9.08 2.45 -14.35
C LYS A 91 9.69 2.00 -13.04
N GLN A 92 9.06 2.34 -11.93
CA GLN A 92 9.47 1.98 -10.57
C GLN A 92 9.02 0.58 -10.16
N GLN A 93 8.36 -0.18 -11.05
CA GLN A 93 7.85 -1.53 -10.76
C GLN A 93 6.96 -1.58 -9.50
N PHE A 94 6.11 -0.55 -9.32
CA PHE A 94 5.29 -0.39 -8.11
C PHE A 94 4.43 -1.62 -7.79
N TYR A 95 3.92 -2.34 -8.79
CA TYR A 95 3.15 -3.57 -8.60
C TYR A 95 3.98 -4.68 -7.94
N GLU A 96 5.21 -4.90 -8.41
CA GLU A 96 6.09 -5.93 -7.84
C GLU A 96 6.45 -5.61 -6.38
N HIS A 97 6.76 -4.34 -6.10
CA HIS A 97 7.03 -3.88 -4.74
C HIS A 97 5.79 -4.00 -3.85
N TYR A 98 4.60 -3.66 -4.35
CA TYR A 98 3.34 -3.82 -3.63
C TYR A 98 3.07 -5.28 -3.24
N ARG A 99 3.30 -6.23 -4.17
CA ARG A 99 3.15 -7.67 -3.90
C ARG A 99 4.18 -8.23 -2.91
N GLN A 100 5.35 -7.60 -2.81
CA GLN A 100 6.40 -8.00 -1.87
C GLN A 100 6.19 -7.47 -0.46
N GLY A 101 5.22 -6.59 -0.26
CA GLY A 101 4.85 -6.07 1.06
C GLY A 101 4.45 -7.18 2.02
N GLN A 102 5.24 -7.35 3.10
CA GLN A 102 5.01 -8.39 4.09
C GLN A 102 4.15 -7.87 5.23
N THR A 103 2.95 -8.43 5.37
CA THR A 103 2.00 -8.05 6.42
C THR A 103 1.38 -9.29 7.05
N ASN A 104 0.86 -9.14 8.26
CA ASN A 104 0.02 -10.13 8.92
C ASN A 104 -1.47 -9.70 8.98
N PHE A 105 -1.86 -8.70 8.21
CA PHE A 105 -3.19 -8.08 8.28
C PHE A 105 -4.34 -9.08 8.09
N SER A 106 -4.19 -10.04 7.18
CA SER A 106 -5.19 -11.08 6.94
C SER A 106 -5.46 -11.99 8.15
N HIS A 107 -4.52 -12.07 9.08
CA HIS A 107 -4.62 -12.88 10.30
C HIS A 107 -5.04 -12.08 11.53
N THR A 108 -4.83 -10.76 11.52
CA THR A 108 -4.96 -9.91 12.71
C THR A 108 -6.09 -8.89 12.62
N LEU A 109 -6.58 -8.59 11.42
CA LEU A 109 -7.68 -7.65 11.18
C LEU A 109 -8.92 -8.36 10.61
N PRO A 110 -10.15 -7.84 10.87
CA PRO A 110 -11.33 -8.27 10.13
C PRO A 110 -11.12 -8.11 8.61
N THR A 111 -11.67 -9.00 7.80
CA THR A 111 -11.39 -9.10 6.36
C THR A 111 -11.48 -7.75 5.64
N LEU A 112 -12.58 -7.01 5.79
CA LEU A 112 -12.73 -5.70 5.16
C LEU A 112 -11.68 -4.68 5.61
N THR A 113 -11.30 -4.70 6.88
CA THR A 113 -10.28 -3.81 7.43
C THR A 113 -8.87 -4.23 6.97
N ALA A 114 -8.63 -5.53 6.83
CA ALA A 114 -7.38 -6.07 6.33
C ALA A 114 -7.14 -5.65 4.87
N ASP A 115 -8.15 -5.77 4.01
CA ASP A 115 -8.09 -5.36 2.62
C ASP A 115 -7.84 -3.85 2.51
N MET A 116 -8.59 -3.04 3.27
CA MET A 116 -8.39 -1.59 3.31
C MET A 116 -7.01 -1.20 3.85
N ALA A 117 -6.52 -1.87 4.88
CA ALA A 117 -5.19 -1.62 5.43
C ALA A 117 -4.09 -1.99 4.42
N GLN A 118 -4.27 -3.08 3.69
CA GLN A 118 -3.35 -3.49 2.63
C GLN A 118 -3.29 -2.48 1.48
N GLU A 119 -4.43 -1.88 1.10
CA GLU A 119 -4.50 -0.87 0.05
C GLU A 119 -3.92 0.48 0.47
N VAL A 120 -4.09 0.85 1.72
CA VAL A 120 -3.69 2.16 2.25
C VAL A 120 -2.20 2.25 2.50
N VAL A 121 -1.59 1.16 2.99
CA VAL A 121 -0.17 1.16 3.37
C VAL A 121 0.66 0.70 2.19
N LYS A 122 1.47 1.60 1.63
CA LYS A 122 2.36 1.35 0.48
C LYS A 122 3.60 0.51 0.88
N ASP A 123 4.29 -0.04 -0.10
CA ASP A 123 5.64 -0.61 0.02
C ASP A 123 6.28 -0.68 -1.38
N PRO A 124 7.45 -0.10 -1.61
CA PRO A 124 8.20 0.76 -0.68
C PRO A 124 7.65 2.19 -0.59
N TYR A 125 8.09 2.91 0.44
CA TYR A 125 7.96 4.36 0.52
C TYR A 125 9.22 5.03 -0.03
N TRP A 126 9.03 6.11 -0.78
CA TRP A 126 10.11 6.90 -1.37
C TRP A 126 10.30 8.20 -0.58
N PHE A 127 11.31 8.24 0.25
CA PHE A 127 11.63 9.42 1.06
C PHE A 127 12.81 10.20 0.47
N ASP A 128 12.69 10.67 -0.78
CA ASP A 128 13.74 11.42 -1.48
C ASP A 128 14.22 12.66 -0.71
N PHE A 129 13.41 13.15 0.23
CA PHE A 129 13.73 14.28 1.10
C PHE A 129 14.51 13.87 2.35
N VAL A 130 14.74 12.58 2.59
CA VAL A 130 15.50 12.05 3.72
C VAL A 130 16.86 11.58 3.26
N SER A 131 17.91 12.22 3.75
CA SER A 131 19.28 11.78 3.47
C SER A 131 19.67 10.61 4.38
N VAL A 132 19.48 9.38 3.90
CA VAL A 132 19.85 8.16 4.64
C VAL A 132 21.29 7.78 4.33
N SER A 133 22.25 8.28 5.13
CA SER A 133 23.63 7.77 5.09
C SER A 133 23.75 6.53 5.97
N GLN A 134 24.74 5.66 5.65
CA GLN A 134 25.03 4.46 6.50
C GLN A 134 25.37 4.81 7.95
N LYS A 135 25.81 6.04 8.20
CA LYS A 135 26.19 6.54 9.53
C LYS A 135 25.14 7.43 10.18
N ALA A 136 24.01 7.69 9.52
CA ALA A 136 22.93 8.48 10.11
C ALA A 136 22.37 7.75 11.35
N ARG A 137 22.02 8.47 12.39
CA ARG A 137 21.32 7.90 13.55
C ARG A 137 19.83 7.85 13.25
N GLU A 138 19.10 6.91 13.84
CA GLU A 138 17.64 6.82 13.73
C GLU A 138 16.97 8.17 14.05
N ARG A 139 17.42 8.85 15.09
CA ARG A 139 16.99 10.22 15.46
C ARG A 139 17.20 11.27 14.36
N ASP A 140 18.22 11.15 13.55
CA ASP A 140 18.50 12.12 12.49
C ASP A 140 17.52 11.89 11.31
N ILE A 141 17.15 10.63 11.05
CA ILE A 141 16.12 10.26 10.07
C ILE A 141 14.75 10.74 10.54
N GLU A 142 14.40 10.47 11.79
CA GLU A 142 13.16 10.91 12.42
C GLU A 142 12.99 12.44 12.31
N LYS A 143 14.00 13.21 12.69
CA LYS A 143 13.97 14.67 12.59
C LYS A 143 13.77 15.16 11.15
N GLN A 144 14.39 14.50 10.16
CA GLN A 144 14.19 14.85 8.76
C GLN A 144 12.75 14.54 8.32
N LEU A 145 12.19 13.40 8.71
CA LEU A 145 10.79 13.05 8.42
C LEU A 145 9.82 14.08 9.03
N VAL A 146 10.05 14.49 10.27
CA VAL A 146 9.21 15.50 10.94
C VAL A 146 9.42 16.88 10.36
N THR A 147 10.66 17.29 10.07
CA THR A 147 10.94 18.58 9.40
C THR A 147 10.21 18.66 8.04
N HIS A 148 10.08 17.55 7.34
CA HIS A 148 9.37 17.44 6.07
C HIS A 148 8.01 16.74 6.23
N ILE A 149 7.33 16.95 7.35
CA ILE A 149 6.09 16.22 7.70
C ILE A 149 5.04 16.26 6.59
N THR A 150 4.94 17.37 5.86
CA THR A 150 4.00 17.49 4.75
C THR A 150 4.34 16.51 3.62
N GLN A 151 5.62 16.39 3.27
CA GLN A 151 6.09 15.45 2.24
C GLN A 151 5.93 14.01 2.73
N PHE A 152 6.23 13.77 4.00
CA PHE A 152 6.03 12.46 4.63
C PHE A 152 4.55 12.03 4.61
N LEU A 153 3.63 12.92 4.97
CA LEU A 153 2.18 12.65 4.90
C LEU A 153 1.70 12.42 3.47
N LEU A 154 2.24 13.15 2.50
CA LEU A 154 1.91 12.93 1.08
C LEU A 154 2.40 11.56 0.59
N GLU A 155 3.56 11.12 1.05
CA GLU A 155 4.10 9.80 0.72
C GLU A 155 3.34 8.68 1.44
N LEU A 156 3.00 8.84 2.72
CA LEU A 156 2.13 7.90 3.44
C LEU A 156 0.79 7.71 2.75
N GLY A 157 0.25 8.77 2.16
CA GLY A 157 -1.01 8.74 1.42
C GLY A 157 -2.18 9.37 2.17
N LYS A 158 -3.38 9.18 1.62
CA LYS A 158 -4.60 9.81 2.16
C LYS A 158 -5.02 9.16 3.48
N GLY A 159 -5.54 9.98 4.38
CA GLY A 159 -6.17 9.53 5.62
C GLY A 159 -5.27 9.51 6.84
N PHE A 160 -3.98 9.74 6.71
CA PHE A 160 -3.07 9.84 7.84
C PHE A 160 -3.15 11.23 8.51
N ALA A 161 -3.30 11.24 9.81
CA ALA A 161 -3.21 12.42 10.67
C ALA A 161 -2.04 12.23 11.64
N PHE A 162 -1.11 13.19 11.67
CA PHE A 162 0.04 13.15 12.57
C PHE A 162 -0.39 13.47 14.00
N VAL A 163 -0.05 12.58 14.94
CA VAL A 163 -0.34 12.72 16.37
C VAL A 163 0.89 13.24 17.12
N GLY A 164 2.08 12.71 16.85
CA GLY A 164 3.30 13.19 17.47
C GLY A 164 4.55 12.40 17.12
N GLU A 165 5.71 13.00 17.39
CA GLU A 165 7.02 12.38 17.39
C GLU A 165 7.45 12.06 18.82
N GLN A 166 8.29 11.05 19.01
CA GLN A 166 8.74 10.59 20.34
C GLN A 166 7.59 10.59 21.33
N TYR A 167 6.49 9.99 20.90
CA TYR A 167 5.24 10.04 21.64
C TYR A 167 5.34 9.26 22.94
N CYS A 168 5.15 9.95 24.06
CA CYS A 168 5.28 9.38 25.40
C CYS A 168 4.06 8.52 25.76
N LEU A 169 4.30 7.27 26.05
CA LEU A 169 3.33 6.30 26.54
C LEU A 169 3.70 5.90 27.98
N ASN A 170 2.75 5.98 28.89
CA ASN A 170 2.98 5.68 30.30
C ASN A 170 2.45 4.29 30.67
N LEU A 171 3.29 3.47 31.31
CA LEU A 171 2.89 2.18 31.88
C LEU A 171 3.54 1.99 33.26
N ASN A 172 2.73 1.88 34.31
CA ASN A 172 3.20 1.63 35.68
C ASN A 172 4.32 2.60 36.12
N ASN A 173 4.12 3.90 35.91
CA ASN A 173 5.08 4.99 36.22
C ASN A 173 6.40 4.90 35.44
N LYS A 174 6.43 4.18 34.33
CA LYS A 174 7.54 4.17 33.38
C LYS A 174 7.09 4.82 32.08
N GLU A 175 7.98 5.64 31.54
CA GLU A 175 7.77 6.31 30.25
C GLU A 175 8.42 5.51 29.13
N TYR A 176 7.67 5.35 28.03
CA TYR A 176 8.11 4.72 26.81
C TYR A 176 7.84 5.67 25.66
N PHE A 177 8.72 5.71 24.68
CA PHE A 177 8.63 6.65 23.57
C PHE A 177 8.64 5.88 22.25
N CYS A 178 7.55 5.98 21.48
CA CYS A 178 7.55 5.50 20.10
C CYS A 178 8.01 6.61 19.15
N ASP A 179 8.68 6.26 18.07
CA ASP A 179 9.30 7.24 17.17
C ASP A 179 8.26 8.18 16.57
N LEU A 180 7.26 7.64 15.88
CA LEU A 180 6.19 8.42 15.26
C LEU A 180 4.83 7.78 15.52
N LEU A 181 3.84 8.60 15.86
CA LEU A 181 2.46 8.17 16.03
C LEU A 181 1.55 8.92 15.08
N PHE A 182 0.70 8.18 14.37
CA PHE A 182 -0.35 8.69 13.49
C PHE A 182 -1.70 8.09 13.87
N TYR A 183 -2.77 8.70 13.35
CA TYR A 183 -4.10 8.13 13.33
C TYR A 183 -4.60 8.07 11.88
N HIS A 184 -5.06 6.92 11.44
CA HIS A 184 -5.60 6.75 10.10
C HIS A 184 -7.13 6.84 10.13
N ILE A 185 -7.66 7.97 9.62
CA ILE A 185 -9.08 8.33 9.73
C ILE A 185 -10.04 7.28 9.13
N PRO A 186 -9.89 6.84 7.86
CA PRO A 186 -10.77 5.83 7.27
C PRO A 186 -10.70 4.47 7.97
N LEU A 187 -9.51 4.04 8.40
CA LEU A 187 -9.32 2.78 9.11
C LEU A 187 -9.72 2.87 10.58
N ARG A 188 -9.92 4.08 11.12
CA ARG A 188 -10.18 4.32 12.54
C ARG A 188 -9.18 3.55 13.42
N ALA A 189 -7.91 3.72 13.17
CA ALA A 189 -6.85 3.03 13.86
C ALA A 189 -5.64 3.95 14.09
N TYR A 190 -5.01 3.80 15.23
CA TYR A 190 -3.67 4.34 15.41
C TYR A 190 -2.67 3.60 14.54
N VAL A 191 -1.66 4.32 14.08
CA VAL A 191 -0.54 3.77 13.31
C VAL A 191 0.75 4.19 14.01
N VAL A 192 1.45 3.24 14.60
CA VAL A 192 2.76 3.49 15.22
C VAL A 192 3.85 3.11 14.24
N ILE A 193 4.79 4.01 14.03
CA ILE A 193 5.92 3.82 13.12
C ILE A 193 7.20 3.82 13.93
N GLU A 194 7.97 2.74 13.81
CA GLU A 194 9.32 2.59 14.34
C GLU A 194 10.33 2.66 13.21
N LEU A 195 11.42 3.40 13.45
CA LEU A 195 12.49 3.64 12.48
C LEU A 195 13.72 2.84 12.86
N LYS A 196 14.30 2.12 11.91
CA LYS A 196 15.56 1.40 12.10
C LYS A 196 16.52 1.70 10.95
N ASN A 197 17.62 2.35 11.26
CA ASN A 197 18.66 2.64 10.25
C ASN A 197 19.60 1.45 10.06
N GLY A 198 19.04 0.33 9.69
CA GLY A 198 19.80 -0.90 9.45
C GLY A 198 18.91 -1.96 8.83
N ASN A 199 19.46 -3.16 8.71
CA ASN A 199 18.71 -4.31 8.25
C ASN A 199 17.65 -4.69 9.29
N PHE A 200 16.59 -5.30 8.82
CA PHE A 200 15.58 -5.91 9.67
C PHE A 200 16.22 -6.90 10.65
N LYS A 201 15.65 -6.95 11.86
CA LYS A 201 15.93 -7.97 12.86
C LYS A 201 14.63 -8.36 13.56
N PRO A 202 14.44 -9.66 13.88
CA PRO A 202 13.21 -10.14 14.55
C PRO A 202 12.89 -9.42 15.88
N GLU A 203 13.92 -8.98 16.61
CA GLU A 203 13.76 -8.25 17.87
C GLU A 203 13.04 -6.91 17.72
N HIS A 204 13.10 -6.27 16.54
CA HIS A 204 12.41 -5.01 16.26
C HIS A 204 10.88 -5.18 16.32
N LEU A 205 10.37 -6.36 15.93
CA LEU A 205 8.95 -6.67 16.03
C LEU A 205 8.47 -6.75 17.48
N GLY A 206 9.30 -7.25 18.37
CA GLY A 206 8.99 -7.29 19.80
C GLY A 206 8.75 -5.89 20.38
N GLN A 207 9.59 -4.93 20.03
CA GLN A 207 9.46 -3.53 20.42
C GLN A 207 8.19 -2.91 19.82
N LEU A 208 7.97 -3.09 18.52
CA LEU A 208 6.80 -2.57 17.82
C LEU A 208 5.50 -3.12 18.40
N ASN A 209 5.43 -4.44 18.62
CA ASN A 209 4.27 -5.10 19.22
C ASN A 209 3.98 -4.61 20.65
N PHE A 210 5.03 -4.35 21.43
CA PHE A 210 4.87 -3.72 22.74
C PHE A 210 4.19 -2.36 22.66
N TYR A 211 4.61 -1.48 21.73
CA TYR A 211 3.98 -0.18 21.54
C TYR A 211 2.54 -0.30 21.03
N GLN A 212 2.26 -1.21 20.10
CA GLN A 212 0.89 -1.44 19.63
C GLN A 212 -0.04 -1.83 20.79
N ASN A 213 0.39 -2.79 21.61
CA ASN A 213 -0.39 -3.21 22.79
C ASN A 213 -0.57 -2.06 23.79
N LEU A 214 0.45 -1.27 24.01
CA LEU A 214 0.38 -0.14 24.94
C LEU A 214 -0.59 0.94 24.42
N ILE A 215 -0.56 1.26 23.14
CA ILE A 215 -1.49 2.19 22.50
C ILE A 215 -2.91 1.65 22.54
N ASN A 216 -3.11 0.37 22.25
CA ASN A 216 -4.42 -0.28 22.34
C ASN A 216 -5.03 -0.18 23.74
N ASN A 217 -4.21 -0.25 24.77
CA ASN A 217 -4.68 -0.20 26.16
C ASN A 217 -4.84 1.23 26.71
N THR A 218 -4.19 2.24 26.11
CA THR A 218 -4.14 3.59 26.69
C THR A 218 -4.81 4.66 25.83
N LEU A 219 -4.74 4.56 24.50
CA LEU A 219 -5.22 5.59 23.59
C LEU A 219 -6.40 5.15 22.74
N ARG A 220 -6.49 3.87 22.40
CA ARG A 220 -7.52 3.33 21.52
C ARG A 220 -8.90 3.56 22.09
N GLY A 221 -9.79 4.18 21.31
CA GLY A 221 -11.21 4.34 21.64
C GLY A 221 -12.02 3.06 21.44
N GLU A 222 -13.22 3.02 22.00
CA GLU A 222 -14.14 1.87 21.92
C GLU A 222 -14.46 1.45 20.48
N TYR A 223 -14.53 2.41 19.57
CA TYR A 223 -14.91 2.19 18.18
C TYR A 223 -13.70 2.14 17.22
N ASP A 224 -12.49 2.18 17.73
CA ASP A 224 -11.28 2.10 16.92
C ASP A 224 -10.88 0.65 16.67
N ASN A 225 -10.32 0.43 15.49
CA ASN A 225 -9.71 -0.84 15.15
C ASN A 225 -8.36 -1.00 15.87
N PRO A 226 -7.81 -2.21 15.95
CA PRO A 226 -6.49 -2.44 16.53
C PRO A 226 -5.42 -1.55 15.91
N THR A 227 -4.47 -1.11 16.74
CA THR A 227 -3.33 -0.28 16.31
C THR A 227 -2.49 -1.02 15.28
N ILE A 228 -2.19 -0.36 14.19
CA ILE A 228 -1.32 -0.88 13.13
C ILE A 228 0.13 -0.51 13.43
N GLY A 229 1.02 -1.47 13.42
CA GLY A 229 2.46 -1.27 13.52
C GLY A 229 3.12 -1.21 12.16
N MET A 230 3.98 -0.23 11.95
CA MET A 230 4.81 -0.10 10.76
C MET A 230 6.27 -0.03 11.19
N LEU A 231 7.09 -0.93 10.68
CA LEU A 231 8.53 -0.89 10.87
C LEU A 231 9.21 -0.46 9.58
N LEU A 232 9.85 0.70 9.61
CA LEU A 232 10.64 1.24 8.51
C LEU A 232 12.09 0.83 8.70
N CYS A 233 12.60 -0.05 7.84
CA CYS A 233 13.99 -0.50 7.82
C CYS A 233 14.65 -0.09 6.51
N ARG A 234 15.99 -0.05 6.53
CA ARG A 234 16.77 0.23 5.33
C ARG A 234 16.72 -0.93 4.34
N ASP A 235 16.84 -2.16 4.85
CA ASP A 235 16.84 -3.37 4.06
C ASP A 235 16.19 -4.52 4.85
N LYS A 236 15.58 -5.46 4.13
CA LYS A 236 14.87 -6.60 4.74
C LYS A 236 15.08 -7.86 3.92
N ASP A 237 15.46 -8.95 4.57
CA ASP A 237 15.40 -10.29 3.98
C ASP A 237 13.95 -10.81 4.05
N ARG A 238 13.39 -11.19 2.90
CA ARG A 238 12.00 -11.63 2.80
C ARG A 238 11.72 -12.86 3.66
N ILE A 239 12.65 -13.82 3.66
CA ILE A 239 12.47 -15.08 4.37
C ILE A 239 12.51 -14.83 5.88
N GLU A 240 13.47 -14.02 6.36
CA GLU A 240 13.61 -13.67 7.77
C GLU A 240 12.37 -12.95 8.30
N VAL A 241 11.82 -12.02 7.51
CA VAL A 241 10.58 -11.29 7.87
C VAL A 241 9.37 -12.23 7.91
N GLU A 242 9.20 -13.10 6.91
CA GLU A 242 8.10 -14.06 6.86
C GLU A 242 8.11 -15.00 8.08
N TYR A 243 9.28 -15.53 8.42
CA TYR A 243 9.44 -16.32 9.65
C TYR A 243 9.16 -15.52 10.90
N ALA A 244 9.65 -14.30 10.99
CA ALA A 244 9.44 -13.45 12.16
C ALA A 244 7.96 -13.09 12.35
N LEU A 245 7.22 -12.81 11.28
CA LEU A 245 5.78 -12.55 11.34
C LEU A 245 4.94 -13.80 11.63
N SER A 246 5.40 -14.98 11.22
CA SER A 246 4.65 -16.24 11.39
C SER A 246 4.91 -16.96 12.72
N LEU A 247 6.13 -16.86 13.25
CA LEU A 247 6.55 -17.62 14.45
C LEU A 247 6.35 -16.86 15.75
N ILE A 248 6.35 -15.53 15.71
CA ILE A 248 6.01 -14.73 16.89
C ILE A 248 4.49 -14.64 16.91
N HIS A 249 3.87 -14.92 18.06
CA HIS A 249 2.45 -14.64 18.32
C HIS A 249 2.22 -13.11 18.29
N ILE A 250 2.42 -12.50 17.12
CA ILE A 250 2.09 -11.11 16.89
C ILE A 250 0.58 -11.07 16.70
N SER A 251 -0.13 -10.77 17.78
CA SER A 251 -1.58 -10.62 17.79
C SER A 251 -2.04 -9.33 17.13
N GLU A 252 -1.13 -8.40 16.89
CA GLU A 252 -1.43 -7.06 16.41
C GLU A 252 -1.05 -6.89 14.93
N PRO A 253 -1.83 -6.08 14.16
CA PRO A 253 -1.58 -5.85 12.73
C PRO A 253 -0.22 -5.18 12.52
N THR A 254 0.65 -5.80 11.73
CA THR A 254 2.02 -5.31 11.52
C THR A 254 2.42 -5.33 10.06
N ARG A 255 3.17 -4.33 9.64
CA ARG A 255 3.79 -4.23 8.33
C ARG A 255 5.26 -3.83 8.41
N LEU A 256 6.09 -4.49 7.60
CA LEU A 256 7.50 -4.14 7.42
C LEU A 256 7.71 -3.47 6.07
N LEU A 257 8.44 -2.38 6.08
CA LEU A 257 8.66 -1.50 4.94
C LEU A 257 10.14 -1.21 4.75
N SER A 258 10.57 -1.01 3.50
CA SER A 258 11.92 -0.53 3.19
C SER A 258 11.93 0.98 3.01
N ILE A 259 13.00 1.63 3.44
CA ILE A 259 13.32 3.03 3.12
C ILE A 259 14.24 3.01 1.90
N SER A 260 13.78 3.53 0.80
CA SER A 260 14.56 3.69 -0.43
C SER A 260 15.04 5.10 -0.61
#